data_b66fc216e46c0ae49419a7b8e79a5a8f
#
_entry.id   b66fc216e46c0ae49419a7b8e79a5a8f
#
_cell.length_a   1.000
_cell.length_b   1.000
_cell.length_c   1.000
_cell.angle_alpha   90.00
_cell.angle_beta   90.00
_cell.angle_gamma   90.00
#
_symmetry.space_group_name_H-M   'P 1'
#
loop_
_entity.id
_entity.type
_entity.pdbx_description
1 polymer ?
#
loop_
_entity_poly.entity_id
_entity_poly.type
_entity_poly.pdbx_seq_one_letter_code
_entity_poly.pdbx_strand_id
1 'polypeptide(L)'
;TNRDLPYYYWQQYYSFASTYSSYAAYLIDTTKPFDQQMCIFDDTLTWQQYFLQGAVSTYKSVSALWQDARLSGFQLGEEDQDYLDGLSNTVTVSAASYGYESADAYLQTAYGPAATMTGYHDFVERYLTASAYLQALVEAKTYTEADISAYFDENADTYAASSIEKSDVNMVNVRHILIVPEEKNDDGTYTDAAWTAAEQKAQSIPARWSTRSTPGASTPPASPATPAS
;
A
#
# COMPACT_ATOMS: atom_id res chain seq x y z
N THR A 1 -27.08 -1.03 7.18
CA THR A 1 -28.06 -1.03 8.28
C THR A 1 -27.37 -0.70 9.61
N ASN A 2 -28.13 -0.38 10.67
CA ASN A 2 -27.55 -0.18 12.02
C ASN A 2 -26.78 -1.41 12.55
N ARG A 3 -26.91 -2.57 11.92
CA ARG A 3 -26.18 -3.80 12.27
C ARG A 3 -24.76 -3.81 11.71
N ASP A 4 -24.54 -3.20 10.56
CA ASP A 4 -23.25 -3.25 9.86
C ASP A 4 -22.31 -2.12 10.33
N LEU A 5 -22.87 -0.96 10.67
CA LEU A 5 -22.11 0.25 10.99
C LEU A 5 -21.11 0.08 12.15
N PRO A 6 -21.37 -0.68 13.22
CA PRO A 6 -20.40 -0.90 14.29
C PRO A 6 -19.08 -1.52 13.80
N TYR A 7 -19.10 -2.44 12.83
CA TYR A 7 -17.88 -3.04 12.30
C TYR A 7 -17.02 -1.99 11.61
N TYR A 8 -17.61 -1.14 10.77
CA TYR A 8 -16.91 -0.05 10.10
C TYR A 8 -16.41 1.00 11.09
N TYR A 9 -17.20 1.32 12.12
CA TYR A 9 -16.82 2.29 13.16
C TYR A 9 -15.56 1.84 13.92
N TRP A 10 -15.60 0.62 14.45
CA TRP A 10 -14.46 0.09 15.19
C TRP A 10 -13.25 -0.17 14.31
N GLN A 11 -13.45 -0.50 13.05
CA GLN A 11 -12.35 -0.60 12.08
C GLN A 11 -11.64 0.76 11.89
N GLN A 12 -12.37 1.87 11.84
CA GLN A 12 -11.74 3.21 11.79
C GLN A 12 -10.86 3.45 13.03
N TYR A 13 -11.38 3.12 14.22
CA TYR A 13 -10.59 3.24 15.44
C TYR A 13 -9.37 2.31 15.45
N TYR A 14 -9.51 1.04 15.07
CA TYR A 14 -8.38 0.11 15.04
C TYR A 14 -7.34 0.49 14.00
N SER A 15 -7.76 0.98 12.85
CA SER A 15 -6.86 1.53 11.83
C SER A 15 -6.09 2.74 12.36
N PHE A 16 -6.77 3.66 13.04
CA PHE A 16 -6.14 4.78 13.73
C PHE A 16 -5.13 4.30 14.78
N ALA A 17 -5.54 3.40 15.66
CA ALA A 17 -4.68 2.87 16.71
C ALA A 17 -3.45 2.15 16.14
N SER A 18 -3.59 1.42 15.05
CA SER A 18 -2.48 0.77 14.34
C SER A 18 -1.55 1.79 13.69
N THR A 19 -2.09 2.81 13.03
CA THR A 19 -1.31 3.84 12.33
C THR A 19 -0.45 4.64 13.30
N TYR A 20 -1.03 5.04 14.43
CA TYR A 20 -0.34 5.85 15.44
C TYR A 20 0.38 5.01 16.49
N SER A 21 0.12 3.70 16.55
CA SER A 21 0.82 2.76 17.45
C SER A 21 0.91 3.27 18.89
N SER A 22 2.11 3.37 19.45
CA SER A 22 2.33 3.87 20.82
C SER A 22 1.91 5.33 21.03
N TYR A 23 1.81 6.12 19.98
CA TYR A 23 1.35 7.52 20.07
C TYR A 23 -0.17 7.63 20.17
N ALA A 24 -0.94 6.62 19.79
CA ALA A 24 -2.40 6.67 19.85
C ALA A 24 -2.93 7.02 21.24
N ALA A 25 -2.28 6.52 22.30
CA ALA A 25 -2.65 6.79 23.70
C ALA A 25 -2.41 8.25 24.14
N TYR A 26 -1.58 9.00 23.42
CA TYR A 26 -1.40 10.45 23.65
C TYR A 26 -2.41 11.30 22.90
N LEU A 27 -3.03 10.74 21.86
CA LEU A 27 -3.97 11.44 21.00
C LEU A 27 -5.41 11.27 21.47
N ILE A 28 -5.72 10.11 22.06
CA ILE A 28 -7.06 9.76 22.52
C ILE A 28 -6.98 9.02 23.88
N ASP A 29 -7.72 9.50 24.85
CA ASP A 29 -7.82 8.88 26.17
C ASP A 29 -8.90 7.77 26.15
N THR A 30 -8.47 6.53 26.03
CA THR A 30 -9.38 5.37 25.97
C THR A 30 -10.11 5.09 27.29
N THR A 31 -9.78 5.79 28.38
CA THR A 31 -10.50 5.69 29.66
C THR A 31 -11.75 6.58 29.70
N LYS A 32 -11.90 7.50 28.74
CA LYS A 32 -13.03 8.40 28.61
C LYS A 32 -13.87 8.07 27.36
N PRO A 33 -15.17 8.33 27.40
CA PRO A 33 -16.01 8.19 26.21
C PRO A 33 -15.53 9.08 25.05
N PHE A 34 -15.58 8.54 23.84
CA PHE A 34 -15.10 9.25 22.64
C PHE A 34 -15.97 10.44 22.24
N ASP A 35 -17.21 10.48 22.69
CA ASP A 35 -18.12 11.63 22.52
C ASP A 35 -17.82 12.81 23.44
N GLN A 36 -16.95 12.62 24.44
CA GLN A 36 -16.56 13.64 25.41
C GLN A 36 -15.15 14.22 25.13
N GLN A 37 -14.53 13.82 24.04
CA GLN A 37 -13.19 14.23 23.67
C GLN A 37 -13.19 14.83 22.26
N MET A 38 -12.64 16.04 22.11
CA MET A 38 -12.47 16.65 20.79
C MET A 38 -11.41 15.93 19.99
N CYS A 39 -11.64 15.78 18.69
CA CYS A 39 -10.66 15.22 17.76
C CYS A 39 -9.55 16.23 17.50
N ILE A 40 -8.30 15.82 17.60
CA ILE A 40 -7.15 16.71 17.35
C ILE A 40 -6.95 17.03 15.85
N PHE A 41 -7.56 16.28 14.94
CA PHE A 41 -7.48 16.49 13.50
C PHE A 41 -8.59 17.41 12.98
N ASP A 42 -9.66 17.58 13.77
CA ASP A 42 -10.80 18.44 13.46
C ASP A 42 -11.43 18.87 14.78
N ASP A 43 -11.17 20.11 15.20
CA ASP A 43 -11.63 20.67 16.46
C ASP A 43 -13.14 20.99 16.50
N THR A 44 -13.85 20.72 15.41
CA THR A 44 -15.32 20.83 15.35
C THR A 44 -16.01 19.49 15.66
N LEU A 45 -15.25 18.39 15.75
CA LEU A 45 -15.76 17.04 15.94
C LEU A 45 -15.26 16.44 17.25
N THR A 46 -16.07 15.58 17.86
CA THR A 46 -15.58 14.63 18.85
C THR A 46 -14.92 13.43 18.14
N TRP A 47 -14.09 12.66 18.86
CA TRP A 47 -13.52 11.43 18.32
C TRP A 47 -14.60 10.44 17.85
N GLN A 48 -15.73 10.36 18.56
CA GLN A 48 -16.85 9.53 18.12
C GLN A 48 -17.40 9.99 16.77
N GLN A 49 -17.60 11.30 16.58
CA GLN A 49 -18.11 11.86 15.33
C GLN A 49 -17.11 11.66 14.18
N TYR A 50 -15.80 11.85 14.45
CA TYR A 50 -14.74 11.63 13.48
C TYR A 50 -14.72 10.19 12.95
N PHE A 51 -14.70 9.19 13.85
CA PHE A 51 -14.75 7.80 13.44
C PHE A 51 -16.08 7.41 12.79
N LEU A 52 -17.19 8.00 13.24
CA LEU A 52 -18.50 7.75 12.63
C LEU A 52 -18.58 8.28 11.20
N GLN A 53 -18.04 9.47 10.93
CA GLN A 53 -17.98 10.01 9.56
C GLN A 53 -17.13 9.13 8.65
N GLY A 54 -15.96 8.71 9.12
CA GLY A 54 -15.11 7.75 8.39
C GLY A 54 -15.82 6.42 8.12
N ALA A 55 -16.48 5.88 9.14
CA ALA A 55 -17.26 4.64 9.03
C ALA A 55 -18.39 4.74 8.00
N VAL A 56 -19.16 5.83 8.01
CA VAL A 56 -20.24 6.06 7.05
C VAL A 56 -19.71 6.23 5.63
N SER A 57 -18.59 6.92 5.46
CA SER A 57 -17.93 7.07 4.15
C SER A 57 -17.46 5.72 3.62
N THR A 58 -16.75 4.95 4.43
CA THR A 58 -16.27 3.60 4.05
C THR A 58 -17.44 2.67 3.74
N TYR A 59 -18.47 2.65 4.60
CA TYR A 59 -19.68 1.85 4.37
C TYR A 59 -20.34 2.16 3.02
N LYS A 60 -20.47 3.45 2.65
CA LYS A 60 -21.04 3.87 1.37
C LYS A 60 -20.20 3.35 0.19
N SER A 61 -18.89 3.53 0.24
CA SER A 61 -17.97 3.11 -0.81
C SER A 61 -17.96 1.58 -0.98
N VAL A 62 -17.82 0.85 0.13
CA VAL A 62 -17.86 -0.62 0.13
C VAL A 62 -19.20 -1.13 -0.39
N SER A 63 -20.32 -0.53 0.06
CA SER A 63 -21.66 -0.96 -0.38
C SER A 63 -21.88 -0.72 -1.87
N ALA A 64 -21.41 0.40 -2.42
CA ALA A 64 -21.52 0.71 -3.83
C ALA A 64 -20.71 -0.28 -4.69
N LEU A 65 -19.43 -0.49 -4.33
CA LEU A 65 -18.56 -1.44 -5.02
C LEU A 65 -19.07 -2.88 -4.92
N TRP A 66 -19.53 -3.30 -3.75
CA TRP A 66 -20.11 -4.63 -3.55
C TRP A 66 -21.37 -4.86 -4.39
N GLN A 67 -22.26 -3.84 -4.48
CA GLN A 67 -23.45 -3.93 -5.34
C GLN A 67 -23.06 -4.02 -6.81
N ASP A 68 -22.11 -3.21 -7.25
CA ASP A 68 -21.64 -3.22 -8.65
C ASP A 68 -20.95 -4.54 -8.99
N ALA A 69 -20.12 -5.07 -8.12
CA ALA A 69 -19.51 -6.39 -8.23
C ALA A 69 -20.58 -7.49 -8.44
N ARG A 70 -21.64 -7.47 -7.63
CA ARG A 70 -22.75 -8.43 -7.78
C ARG A 70 -23.50 -8.29 -9.10
N LEU A 71 -23.76 -7.05 -9.52
CA LEU A 71 -24.46 -6.79 -10.79
C LEU A 71 -23.61 -7.18 -12.00
N SER A 72 -22.29 -7.04 -11.91
CA SER A 72 -21.34 -7.45 -12.95
C SER A 72 -21.07 -8.96 -12.97
N GLY A 73 -21.55 -9.72 -11.97
CA GLY A 73 -21.27 -11.16 -11.83
C GLY A 73 -19.84 -11.45 -11.36
N PHE A 74 -19.17 -10.47 -10.76
CA PHE A 74 -17.83 -10.67 -10.20
C PHE A 74 -17.83 -11.76 -9.14
N GLN A 75 -16.78 -12.57 -9.12
CA GLN A 75 -16.56 -13.63 -8.15
C GLN A 75 -15.22 -13.40 -7.46
N LEU A 76 -15.14 -13.66 -6.15
CA LEU A 76 -13.89 -13.69 -5.42
C LEU A 76 -12.95 -14.77 -5.97
N GLY A 77 -11.66 -14.52 -5.88
CA GLY A 77 -10.64 -15.53 -6.14
C GLY A 77 -10.67 -16.67 -5.10
N GLU A 78 -10.04 -17.79 -5.43
CA GLU A 78 -9.99 -18.99 -4.57
C GLU A 78 -9.42 -18.67 -3.17
N GLU A 79 -8.36 -17.89 -3.10
CA GLU A 79 -7.72 -17.51 -1.83
C GLU A 79 -8.67 -16.71 -0.90
N ASP A 80 -9.38 -15.73 -1.44
CA ASP A 80 -10.35 -14.93 -0.67
C ASP A 80 -11.56 -15.77 -0.25
N GLN A 81 -12.01 -16.69 -1.11
CA GLN A 81 -13.10 -17.59 -0.80
C GLN A 81 -12.72 -18.58 0.32
N ASP A 82 -11.54 -19.18 0.24
CA ASP A 82 -11.00 -20.07 1.28
C ASP A 82 -10.85 -19.34 2.62
N TYR A 83 -10.42 -18.07 2.57
CA TYR A 83 -10.36 -17.24 3.76
C TYR A 83 -11.74 -17.03 4.40
N LEU A 84 -12.76 -16.73 3.60
CA LEU A 84 -14.13 -16.56 4.09
C LEU A 84 -14.71 -17.86 4.68
N ASP A 85 -14.48 -18.97 3.99
CA ASP A 85 -14.96 -20.29 4.43
C ASP A 85 -14.30 -20.69 5.76
N GLY A 86 -13.04 -20.33 5.97
CA GLY A 86 -12.27 -20.55 7.20
C GLY A 86 -12.55 -19.56 8.33
N LEU A 87 -13.20 -18.42 8.05
CA LEU A 87 -13.31 -17.28 8.96
C LEU A 87 -13.97 -17.65 10.29
N SER A 88 -15.09 -18.37 10.26
CA SER A 88 -15.81 -18.78 11.46
C SER A 88 -14.98 -19.66 12.39
N ASN A 89 -14.19 -20.57 11.81
CA ASN A 89 -13.28 -21.40 12.58
C ASN A 89 -12.15 -20.58 13.20
N THR A 90 -11.56 -19.67 12.43
CA THR A 90 -10.48 -18.77 12.88
C THR A 90 -10.91 -17.91 14.05
N VAL A 91 -12.10 -17.30 13.96
CA VAL A 91 -12.64 -16.47 15.05
C VAL A 91 -12.97 -17.32 16.28
N THR A 92 -13.51 -18.52 16.09
CA THR A 92 -13.83 -19.44 17.21
C THR A 92 -12.55 -19.88 17.94
N VAL A 93 -11.51 -20.25 17.23
CA VAL A 93 -10.22 -20.61 17.82
C VAL A 93 -9.59 -19.42 18.55
N SER A 94 -9.67 -18.24 17.98
CA SER A 94 -9.19 -17.01 18.62
C SER A 94 -9.97 -16.72 19.91
N ALA A 95 -11.29 -16.79 19.87
CA ALA A 95 -12.15 -16.60 21.03
C ALA A 95 -11.78 -17.56 22.19
N ALA A 96 -11.61 -18.84 21.89
CA ALA A 96 -11.20 -19.85 22.87
C ALA A 96 -9.80 -19.55 23.44
N SER A 97 -8.86 -19.12 22.61
CA SER A 97 -7.49 -18.77 23.03
C SER A 97 -7.44 -17.59 24.00
N TYR A 98 -8.36 -16.65 23.85
CA TYR A 98 -8.53 -15.51 24.76
C TYR A 98 -9.50 -15.75 25.93
N GLY A 99 -10.01 -16.98 26.08
CA GLY A 99 -10.89 -17.37 27.20
C GLY A 99 -12.33 -16.92 27.05
N TYR A 100 -12.80 -16.59 25.84
CA TYR A 100 -14.22 -16.27 25.60
C TYR A 100 -15.04 -17.54 25.39
N GLU A 101 -16.30 -17.51 25.85
CA GLU A 101 -17.22 -18.64 25.76
C GLU A 101 -17.70 -18.94 24.33
N SER A 102 -17.64 -17.94 23.43
CA SER A 102 -18.06 -18.07 22.03
C SER A 102 -17.42 -17.03 21.13
N ALA A 103 -17.48 -17.27 19.81
CA ALA A 103 -17.11 -16.30 18.79
C ALA A 103 -17.90 -14.98 18.94
N ASP A 104 -19.20 -15.07 19.20
CA ASP A 104 -20.04 -13.87 19.41
C ASP A 104 -19.59 -13.07 20.63
N ALA A 105 -19.29 -13.70 21.76
CA ALA A 105 -18.80 -13.02 22.95
C ALA A 105 -17.47 -12.29 22.69
N TYR A 106 -16.58 -12.92 21.94
CA TYR A 106 -15.32 -12.30 21.51
C TYR A 106 -15.56 -11.08 20.60
N LEU A 107 -16.40 -11.23 19.57
CA LEU A 107 -16.76 -10.17 18.64
C LEU A 107 -17.49 -9.00 19.33
N GLN A 108 -18.33 -9.28 20.33
CA GLN A 108 -19.02 -8.25 21.10
C GLN A 108 -18.05 -7.36 21.90
N THR A 109 -16.94 -7.93 22.37
CA THR A 109 -15.90 -7.14 23.02
C THR A 109 -15.19 -6.20 22.04
N ALA A 110 -15.01 -6.62 20.78
CA ALA A 110 -14.30 -5.85 19.78
C ALA A 110 -15.21 -4.82 19.06
N TYR A 111 -16.47 -5.19 18.79
CA TYR A 111 -17.37 -4.43 17.91
C TYR A 111 -18.68 -3.99 18.59
N GLY A 112 -18.83 -4.28 19.89
CA GLY A 112 -20.01 -3.91 20.67
C GLY A 112 -21.11 -4.99 20.72
N PRO A 113 -22.11 -4.79 21.58
CA PRO A 113 -23.05 -5.86 22.02
C PRO A 113 -23.94 -6.42 20.91
N ALA A 114 -24.06 -5.76 19.78
CA ALA A 114 -24.84 -6.24 18.63
C ALA A 114 -24.03 -7.08 17.64
N ALA A 115 -22.72 -7.26 17.87
CA ALA A 115 -21.87 -8.05 16.99
C ALA A 115 -22.17 -9.54 17.12
N THR A 116 -22.18 -10.21 15.97
CA THR A 116 -22.37 -11.66 15.85
C THR A 116 -21.42 -12.22 14.80
N MET A 117 -21.12 -13.52 14.86
CA MET A 117 -20.31 -14.18 13.85
C MET A 117 -20.89 -14.04 12.43
N THR A 118 -22.21 -14.18 12.30
CA THR A 118 -22.89 -13.99 11.02
C THR A 118 -22.73 -12.55 10.49
N GLY A 119 -22.93 -11.56 11.35
CA GLY A 119 -22.78 -10.15 10.96
C GLY A 119 -21.34 -9.78 10.61
N TYR A 120 -20.39 -10.38 11.31
CA TYR A 120 -18.96 -10.21 11.02
C TYR A 120 -18.57 -10.86 9.71
N HIS A 121 -19.07 -12.06 9.43
CA HIS A 121 -18.86 -12.74 8.15
C HIS A 121 -19.41 -11.89 6.98
N ASP A 122 -20.65 -11.42 7.09
CA ASP A 122 -21.27 -10.55 6.08
C ASP A 122 -20.46 -9.26 5.85
N PHE A 123 -19.91 -8.68 6.92
CA PHE A 123 -19.04 -7.49 6.84
C PHE A 123 -17.74 -7.80 6.07
N VAL A 124 -17.06 -8.90 6.43
CA VAL A 124 -15.80 -9.31 5.80
C VAL A 124 -16.01 -9.68 4.33
N GLU A 125 -17.05 -10.45 4.01
CA GLU A 125 -17.40 -10.80 2.62
C GLU A 125 -17.59 -9.55 1.75
N ARG A 126 -18.38 -8.59 2.22
CA ARG A 126 -18.61 -7.34 1.48
C ARG A 126 -17.35 -6.54 1.28
N TYR A 127 -16.52 -6.47 2.31
CA TYR A 127 -15.27 -5.72 2.26
C TYR A 127 -14.27 -6.36 1.29
N LEU A 128 -14.07 -7.66 1.37
CA LEU A 128 -13.21 -8.41 0.44
C LEU A 128 -13.70 -8.31 -1.00
N THR A 129 -14.99 -8.55 -1.22
CA THR A 129 -15.59 -8.44 -2.55
C THR A 129 -15.40 -7.05 -3.15
N ALA A 130 -15.67 -5.99 -2.36
CA ALA A 130 -15.50 -4.61 -2.82
C ALA A 130 -14.03 -4.29 -3.13
N SER A 131 -13.11 -4.76 -2.30
CA SER A 131 -11.67 -4.53 -2.47
C SER A 131 -11.13 -5.27 -3.70
N ALA A 132 -11.43 -6.55 -3.83
CA ALA A 132 -11.01 -7.36 -4.99
C ALA A 132 -11.61 -6.85 -6.30
N TYR A 133 -12.87 -6.43 -6.29
CA TYR A 133 -13.53 -5.85 -7.45
C TYR A 133 -12.89 -4.51 -7.86
N LEU A 134 -12.61 -3.63 -6.90
CA LEU A 134 -11.92 -2.38 -7.17
C LEU A 134 -10.54 -2.63 -7.79
N GLN A 135 -9.79 -3.59 -7.26
CA GLN A 135 -8.51 -3.98 -7.81
C GLN A 135 -8.65 -4.48 -9.25
N ALA A 136 -9.60 -5.35 -9.53
CA ALA A 136 -9.87 -5.84 -10.87
C ALA A 136 -10.24 -4.71 -11.85
N LEU A 137 -11.02 -3.71 -11.40
CA LEU A 137 -11.36 -2.54 -12.21
C LEU A 137 -10.11 -1.68 -12.52
N VAL A 138 -9.22 -1.51 -11.54
CA VAL A 138 -7.97 -0.76 -11.72
C VAL A 138 -7.04 -1.49 -12.69
N GLU A 139 -6.89 -2.81 -12.55
CA GLU A 139 -6.05 -3.64 -13.42
C GLU A 139 -6.58 -3.71 -14.86
N ALA A 140 -7.90 -3.72 -15.04
CA ALA A 140 -8.52 -3.69 -16.35
C ALA A 140 -8.40 -2.33 -17.05
N LYS A 141 -8.06 -1.25 -16.34
CA LYS A 141 -7.96 0.08 -16.90
C LYS A 141 -6.64 0.24 -17.66
N THR A 142 -6.75 0.56 -18.93
CA THR A 142 -5.60 0.87 -19.78
C THR A 142 -5.48 2.38 -19.98
N TYR A 143 -4.25 2.86 -20.08
CA TYR A 143 -3.95 4.27 -20.35
C TYR A 143 -3.15 4.37 -21.64
N THR A 144 -3.51 5.34 -22.48
CA THR A 144 -2.72 5.69 -23.66
C THR A 144 -1.54 6.61 -23.25
N GLU A 145 -0.53 6.71 -24.10
CA GLU A 145 0.56 7.69 -23.93
C GLU A 145 0.02 9.13 -23.82
N ALA A 146 -1.09 9.44 -24.50
CA ALA A 146 -1.75 10.74 -24.41
C ALA A 146 -2.37 10.97 -23.02
N ASP A 147 -3.00 9.95 -22.43
CA ASP A 147 -3.56 10.04 -21.06
C ASP A 147 -2.44 10.24 -20.04
N ILE A 148 -1.33 9.51 -20.17
CA ILE A 148 -0.16 9.62 -19.30
C ILE A 148 0.44 11.02 -19.39
N SER A 149 0.60 11.53 -20.64
CA SER A 149 1.13 12.87 -20.88
C SER A 149 0.22 13.95 -20.29
N ALA A 150 -1.10 13.85 -20.49
CA ALA A 150 -2.06 14.82 -19.96
C ALA A 150 -2.05 14.83 -18.42
N TYR A 151 -2.05 13.65 -17.80
CA TYR A 151 -1.97 13.55 -16.35
C TYR A 151 -0.68 14.14 -15.78
N PHE A 152 0.46 13.93 -16.45
CA PHE A 152 1.72 14.55 -16.07
C PHE A 152 1.64 16.08 -16.13
N ASP A 153 1.10 16.62 -17.23
CA ASP A 153 1.00 18.06 -17.45
C ASP A 153 0.03 18.73 -16.44
N GLU A 154 -1.06 18.05 -16.07
CA GLU A 154 -2.01 18.50 -15.04
C GLU A 154 -1.40 18.50 -13.62
N ASN A 155 -0.40 17.65 -13.37
CA ASN A 155 0.26 17.52 -12.07
C ASN A 155 1.72 17.99 -12.08
N ALA A 156 2.10 18.85 -13.02
CA ALA A 156 3.50 19.27 -13.28
C ALA A 156 4.20 19.81 -12.02
N ASP A 157 3.51 20.60 -11.20
CA ASP A 157 4.08 21.17 -9.97
C ASP A 157 4.46 20.09 -8.94
N THR A 158 3.64 19.05 -8.82
CA THR A 158 3.88 17.91 -7.92
C THR A 158 5.11 17.12 -8.38
N TYR A 159 5.23 16.90 -9.68
CA TYR A 159 6.38 16.20 -10.26
C TYR A 159 7.65 17.03 -10.16
N ALA A 160 7.59 18.33 -10.44
CA ALA A 160 8.74 19.25 -10.32
C ALA A 160 9.26 19.30 -8.86
N ALA A 161 8.38 19.32 -7.86
CA ALA A 161 8.76 19.23 -6.45
C ALA A 161 9.54 17.95 -6.11
N SER A 162 9.32 16.88 -6.88
CA SER A 162 10.02 15.58 -6.74
C SER A 162 11.21 15.45 -7.70
N SER A 163 11.60 16.54 -8.39
CA SER A 163 12.67 16.54 -9.42
C SER A 163 12.41 15.56 -10.57
N ILE A 164 11.13 15.34 -10.90
CA ILE A 164 10.71 14.51 -12.04
C ILE A 164 10.31 15.44 -13.17
N GLU A 165 10.99 15.30 -14.30
CA GLU A 165 10.79 16.12 -15.50
C GLU A 165 10.45 15.25 -16.70
N LYS A 166 9.63 15.80 -17.61
CA LYS A 166 9.35 15.18 -18.89
C LYS A 166 10.57 15.28 -19.79
N SER A 167 11.01 14.19 -20.40
CA SER A 167 12.15 14.16 -21.28
C SER A 167 11.70 13.95 -22.73
N ASP A 168 12.12 14.82 -23.62
CA ASP A 168 11.90 14.71 -25.06
C ASP A 168 12.89 13.75 -25.76
N VAL A 169 13.84 13.21 -25.00
CA VAL A 169 14.84 12.27 -25.49
C VAL A 169 14.58 10.87 -24.99
N ASN A 170 14.85 9.90 -25.84
CA ASN A 170 14.73 8.50 -25.46
C ASN A 170 15.67 8.18 -24.31
N MET A 171 15.11 7.70 -23.20
CA MET A 171 15.88 7.19 -22.08
C MET A 171 16.53 5.86 -22.48
N VAL A 172 17.82 5.74 -22.27
CA VAL A 172 18.55 4.51 -22.50
C VAL A 172 19.08 3.96 -21.17
N ASN A 173 18.91 2.67 -20.94
CA ASN A 173 19.55 2.01 -19.81
C ASN A 173 21.01 1.79 -20.11
N VAL A 174 21.88 2.50 -19.39
CA VAL A 174 23.33 2.38 -19.53
C VAL A 174 23.87 1.54 -18.39
N ARG A 175 24.67 0.55 -18.73
CA ARG A 175 25.52 -0.17 -17.77
C ARG A 175 26.95 0.26 -18.01
N HIS A 176 27.64 0.62 -16.95
CA HIS A 176 29.06 0.92 -17.02
C HIS A 176 29.85 0.03 -16.09
N ILE A 177 31.08 -0.25 -16.45
CA ILE A 177 32.06 -0.94 -15.63
C ILE A 177 33.17 0.05 -15.33
N LEU A 178 33.32 0.39 -14.05
CA LEU A 178 34.37 1.26 -13.60
C LEU A 178 35.63 0.40 -13.32
N ILE A 179 36.72 0.71 -13.98
CA ILE A 179 38.05 0.11 -13.72
C ILE A 179 38.91 1.19 -13.13
N VAL A 180 39.34 0.96 -11.90
CA VAL A 180 40.16 1.88 -11.11
C VAL A 180 41.59 1.38 -11.16
N PRO A 181 42.60 2.25 -11.43
CA PRO A 181 44.03 1.90 -11.30
C PRO A 181 44.33 1.47 -9.85
N GLU A 182 45.23 0.51 -9.67
CA GLU A 182 45.47 -0.11 -8.35
C GLU A 182 46.63 0.51 -7.58
N GLU A 183 47.63 1.09 -8.26
CA GLU A 183 48.82 1.66 -7.62
C GLU A 183 48.80 3.19 -7.62
N LYS A 184 49.12 3.75 -6.46
CA LYS A 184 49.21 5.20 -6.24
C LYS A 184 50.65 5.62 -5.91
N ASN A 185 50.99 6.83 -6.34
CA ASN A 185 52.17 7.55 -5.88
C ASN A 185 52.01 8.02 -4.42
N ASP A 186 53.09 8.46 -3.80
CA ASP A 186 53.10 9.00 -2.43
C ASP A 186 52.20 10.24 -2.27
N ASP A 187 51.94 10.98 -3.34
CA ASP A 187 51.04 12.15 -3.37
C ASP A 187 49.55 11.78 -3.55
N GLY A 188 49.21 10.48 -3.63
CA GLY A 188 47.88 9.98 -3.81
C GLY A 188 47.37 9.91 -5.27
N THR A 189 48.15 10.37 -6.23
CA THR A 189 47.88 10.20 -7.69
C THR A 189 48.16 8.77 -8.11
N TYR A 190 47.59 8.35 -9.24
CA TYR A 190 47.88 7.02 -9.80
C TYR A 190 49.14 7.04 -10.67
N THR A 191 49.90 5.95 -10.61
CA THR A 191 51.09 5.79 -11.47
C THR A 191 50.70 5.63 -12.94
N ASP A 192 51.59 6.01 -13.88
CA ASP A 192 51.36 5.79 -15.32
C ASP A 192 51.22 4.30 -15.67
N ALA A 193 51.95 3.45 -14.95
CA ALA A 193 51.84 2.00 -15.09
C ALA A 193 50.47 1.48 -14.66
N ALA A 194 49.91 1.99 -13.55
CA ALA A 194 48.59 1.63 -13.08
C ALA A 194 47.49 2.09 -14.05
N TRP A 195 47.63 3.29 -14.62
CA TRP A 195 46.73 3.76 -15.69
C TRP A 195 46.77 2.86 -16.93
N THR A 196 47.98 2.51 -17.41
CA THR A 196 48.14 1.61 -18.55
C THR A 196 47.51 0.24 -18.29
N ALA A 197 47.72 -0.32 -17.10
CA ALA A 197 47.12 -1.61 -16.71
C ALA A 197 45.61 -1.54 -16.68
N ALA A 198 45.03 -0.47 -16.11
CA ALA A 198 43.60 -0.26 -16.04
C ALA A 198 42.97 -0.11 -17.44
N GLU A 199 43.64 0.60 -18.36
CA GLU A 199 43.22 0.74 -19.75
C GLU A 199 43.23 -0.60 -20.48
N GLN A 200 44.29 -1.40 -20.35
CA GLN A 200 44.37 -2.74 -20.94
C GLN A 200 43.26 -3.64 -20.42
N LYS A 201 42.97 -3.59 -19.11
CA LYS A 201 41.85 -4.32 -18.50
C LYS A 201 40.51 -3.87 -19.07
N ALA A 202 40.31 -2.57 -19.26
CA ALA A 202 39.11 -2.04 -19.91
C ALA A 202 38.92 -2.54 -21.32
N GLN A 203 40.01 -2.50 -22.13
CA GLN A 203 40.03 -2.97 -23.52
C GLN A 203 39.79 -4.50 -23.62
N SER A 204 40.17 -5.27 -22.61
CA SER A 204 39.98 -6.73 -22.57
C SER A 204 38.54 -7.16 -22.32
N ILE A 205 37.66 -6.23 -21.93
CA ILE A 205 36.25 -6.54 -21.68
C ILE A 205 35.54 -6.80 -23.00
N PRO A 206 35.00 -8.01 -23.26
CA PRO A 206 34.42 -8.34 -24.57
C PRO A 206 33.23 -7.45 -24.91
N ALA A 207 33.20 -6.91 -26.11
CA ALA A 207 32.12 -6.06 -26.67
C ALA A 207 30.74 -6.76 -26.71
N ARG A 208 30.63 -8.06 -26.44
CA ARG A 208 29.36 -8.79 -26.39
C ARG A 208 28.40 -8.38 -25.24
N TRP A 209 28.81 -7.45 -24.38
CA TRP A 209 27.91 -6.82 -23.40
C TRP A 209 27.08 -5.69 -24.02
N SER A 210 27.44 -5.22 -25.22
CA SER A 210 26.76 -4.13 -25.89
C SER A 210 25.57 -4.53 -26.77
N THR A 211 25.30 -5.83 -27.00
CA THR A 211 24.33 -6.29 -28.01
C THR A 211 23.27 -7.28 -27.53
N ARG A 212 22.94 -7.33 -26.25
CA ARG A 212 21.76 -8.07 -25.82
C ARG A 212 20.58 -7.12 -25.59
N SER A 213 20.02 -6.61 -26.66
CA SER A 213 18.63 -6.17 -26.69
C SER A 213 17.76 -7.41 -26.66
N THR A 214 17.18 -7.72 -25.50
CA THR A 214 16.14 -8.73 -25.40
C THR A 214 14.82 -8.05 -25.75
N PRO A 215 14.14 -8.40 -26.83
CA PRO A 215 12.78 -7.90 -27.05
C PRO A 215 11.87 -8.56 -26.03
N GLY A 216 11.18 -7.77 -25.20
CA GLY A 216 10.07 -8.25 -24.39
C GLY A 216 10.27 -8.36 -22.88
N ALA A 217 11.19 -7.63 -22.26
CA ALA A 217 11.22 -7.53 -20.81
C ALA A 217 10.54 -6.20 -20.37
N SER A 218 9.35 -6.31 -19.80
CA SER A 218 8.71 -5.24 -19.05
C SER A 218 9.67 -4.71 -17.99
N THR A 219 9.87 -3.41 -17.98
CA THR A 219 10.81 -2.70 -17.10
C THR A 219 10.25 -2.69 -15.67
N PRO A 220 10.96 -3.20 -14.66
CA PRO A 220 10.61 -2.93 -13.29
C PRO A 220 10.85 -1.45 -12.95
N PRO A 221 10.07 -0.84 -12.05
CA PRO A 221 10.23 0.57 -11.70
C PRO A 221 11.63 0.84 -11.11
N ALA A 222 12.22 1.96 -11.51
CA ALA A 222 13.51 2.40 -11.02
C ALA A 222 13.46 2.68 -9.51
N SER A 223 14.35 2.07 -8.74
CA SER A 223 14.58 2.42 -7.33
C SER A 223 15.17 3.83 -7.24
N PRO A 224 14.73 4.66 -6.27
CA PRO A 224 15.28 5.99 -6.09
C PRO A 224 16.77 5.94 -5.72
N ALA A 225 17.56 6.79 -6.36
CA ALA A 225 18.98 6.95 -6.06
C ALA A 225 19.16 7.55 -4.65
N THR A 226 19.97 6.90 -3.83
CA THR A 226 20.39 7.43 -2.52
C THR A 226 21.32 8.61 -2.75
N PRO A 227 21.10 9.78 -2.14
CA PRO A 227 22.04 10.88 -2.23
C PRO A 227 23.34 10.53 -1.51
N ALA A 228 24.46 10.78 -2.15
CA ALA A 228 25.79 10.67 -1.55
C ALA A 228 25.98 11.75 -0.50
N SER A 229 26.53 11.35 0.63
CA SER A 229 26.94 12.19 1.78
C SER A 229 28.08 13.12 1.44
#